data_b68665c2835363374c9f773e80024e44
#
_entry.id   b68665c2835363374c9f773e80024e44
#
_cell.length_a   1.000
_cell.length_b   1.000
_cell.length_c   1.000
_cell.angle_alpha   90.00
_cell.angle_beta   90.00
_cell.angle_gamma   90.00
#
_symmetry.space_group_name_H-M   'P 1'
#
loop_
_entity.id
_entity.type
_entity.pdbx_description
1 polymer ?
#
loop_
_entity_poly.entity_id
_entity_poly.type
_entity_poly.pdbx_seq_one_letter_code
_entity_poly.pdbx_strand_id
1 'polypeptide(L)'
;MDRNETIAKLVNASPMLAAIGEEMSFTRAAERLNVDQSAVSHRTRSLEDALGHSLFDRTTRQLRLTEIGEILCHAAEDAMSRWDIALDKLERSRSTNLIQLSLPSSLAMKWLIPALPNAQAKELNISIGVEENIVNFQANEADAAIRFGQGPFPGLHSTHLSHSWIQPVVSSIYLGDRACDATLLANPETTFLADRRGEIDATDFSWDYYFSNIGAVKDGFKPHYHFDRADLMLQAVIGGMGVGLGRTLLVEGDVEAGYLKAVGTSVRMRSGYWLVCSSSFAETNRFERLRDWLKSEVQTTVQKSKGGSI
;
A
#
# COMPACT_ATOMS: atom_id res chain seq x y z
N MET A 1 -36.32 23.42 3.74
CA MET A 1 -35.12 23.85 3.02
C MET A 1 -34.79 22.78 1.98
N ASP A 2 -34.47 23.15 0.75
CA ASP A 2 -34.06 22.17 -0.26
C ASP A 2 -32.73 21.52 0.13
N ARG A 3 -32.58 20.22 -0.19
CA ARG A 3 -31.36 19.44 0.14
C ARG A 3 -30.10 20.08 -0.42
N ASN A 4 -30.16 20.62 -1.63
CA ASN A 4 -29.00 21.25 -2.28
C ASN A 4 -28.59 22.55 -1.58
N GLU A 5 -29.58 23.33 -1.13
CA GLU A 5 -29.33 24.55 -0.33
C GLU A 5 -28.68 24.22 1.02
N THR A 6 -29.14 23.12 1.65
CA THR A 6 -28.50 22.62 2.88
C THR A 6 -27.08 22.22 2.69
N ILE A 7 -26.78 21.43 1.63
CA ILE A 7 -25.41 21.01 1.29
C ILE A 7 -24.52 22.24 1.04
N ALA A 8 -24.99 23.23 0.29
CA ALA A 8 -24.21 24.45 0.02
C ALA A 8 -23.84 25.21 1.32
N LYS A 9 -24.79 25.30 2.27
CA LYS A 9 -24.51 25.89 3.59
C LYS A 9 -23.50 25.10 4.39
N LEU A 10 -23.58 23.77 4.39
CA LEU A 10 -22.64 22.89 5.07
C LEU A 10 -21.24 22.97 4.45
N VAL A 11 -21.12 23.00 3.12
CA VAL A 11 -19.84 23.18 2.42
C VAL A 11 -19.18 24.51 2.82
N ASN A 12 -19.94 25.61 2.85
CA ASN A 12 -19.41 26.91 3.28
C ASN A 12 -19.05 26.97 4.77
N ALA A 13 -19.67 26.14 5.60
CA ALA A 13 -19.39 26.05 7.04
C ALA A 13 -18.29 25.00 7.36
N SER A 14 -17.87 24.17 6.42
CA SER A 14 -16.93 23.08 6.66
C SER A 14 -15.62 23.52 7.33
N PRO A 15 -14.94 24.60 6.92
CA PRO A 15 -13.71 25.01 7.61
C PRO A 15 -13.95 25.35 9.09
N MET A 16 -15.11 25.95 9.40
CA MET A 16 -15.47 26.30 10.76
C MET A 16 -15.85 25.06 11.59
N LEU A 17 -16.64 24.16 11.04
CA LEU A 17 -17.04 22.93 11.71
C LEU A 17 -15.84 22.02 12.00
N ALA A 18 -14.94 21.84 11.04
CA ALA A 18 -13.69 21.09 11.22
C ALA A 18 -12.84 21.69 12.34
N ALA A 19 -12.61 23.01 12.31
CA ALA A 19 -11.82 23.68 13.34
C ALA A 19 -12.45 23.57 14.74
N ILE A 20 -13.79 23.66 14.86
CA ILE A 20 -14.46 23.52 16.17
C ILE A 20 -14.38 22.06 16.65
N GLY A 21 -14.57 21.08 15.74
CA GLY A 21 -14.49 19.64 16.06
C GLY A 21 -13.12 19.25 16.61
N GLU A 22 -12.04 19.64 15.93
CA GLU A 22 -10.66 19.36 16.36
C GLU A 22 -10.29 20.09 17.66
N GLU A 23 -10.60 21.38 17.77
CA GLU A 23 -10.19 22.21 18.90
C GLU A 23 -11.09 22.08 20.13
N MET A 24 -12.32 21.60 19.96
CA MET A 24 -13.34 21.57 21.01
C MET A 24 -13.44 22.90 21.77
N SER A 25 -13.28 24.03 21.05
CA SER A 25 -13.26 25.38 21.59
C SER A 25 -13.54 26.41 20.50
N PHE A 26 -14.57 27.25 20.70
CA PHE A 26 -14.84 28.37 19.78
C PHE A 26 -13.73 29.40 19.71
N THR A 27 -13.03 29.64 20.82
CA THR A 27 -11.92 30.59 20.85
C THR A 27 -10.72 30.07 20.06
N ARG A 28 -10.29 28.84 20.30
CA ARG A 28 -9.16 28.25 19.57
C ARG A 28 -9.49 28.03 18.08
N ALA A 29 -10.71 27.62 17.75
CA ALA A 29 -11.17 27.53 16.37
C ALA A 29 -11.13 28.91 15.67
N ALA A 30 -11.53 29.97 16.35
CA ALA A 30 -11.45 31.34 15.82
C ALA A 30 -10.01 31.80 15.59
N GLU A 31 -9.10 31.52 16.53
CA GLU A 31 -7.67 31.78 16.40
C GLU A 31 -7.08 31.05 15.18
N ARG A 32 -7.37 29.75 15.04
CA ARG A 32 -6.93 28.92 13.91
C ARG A 32 -7.44 29.45 12.56
N LEU A 33 -8.66 29.93 12.51
CA LEU A 33 -9.27 30.48 11.29
C LEU A 33 -8.94 31.97 11.06
N ASN A 34 -8.19 32.59 11.98
CA ASN A 34 -7.86 34.01 11.97
C ASN A 34 -9.10 34.91 11.85
N VAL A 35 -10.12 34.63 12.65
CA VAL A 35 -11.38 35.41 12.76
C VAL A 35 -11.75 35.67 14.22
N ASP A 36 -12.70 36.56 14.45
CA ASP A 36 -13.21 36.82 15.80
C ASP A 36 -14.06 35.66 16.34
N GLN A 37 -13.91 35.34 17.62
CA GLN A 37 -14.71 34.32 18.29
C GLN A 37 -16.23 34.59 18.20
N SER A 38 -16.65 35.87 18.22
CA SER A 38 -18.03 36.28 18.01
C SER A 38 -18.56 35.90 16.62
N ALA A 39 -17.72 35.97 15.59
CA ALA A 39 -18.06 35.57 14.23
C ALA A 39 -18.30 34.06 14.13
N VAL A 40 -17.42 33.24 14.74
CA VAL A 40 -17.58 31.78 14.83
C VAL A 40 -18.89 31.42 15.53
N SER A 41 -19.13 32.04 16.71
CA SER A 41 -20.38 31.81 17.48
C SER A 41 -21.65 32.19 16.72
N HIS A 42 -21.62 33.31 16.01
CA HIS A 42 -22.75 33.77 15.21
C HIS A 42 -23.02 32.86 14.01
N ARG A 43 -21.95 32.47 13.26
CA ARG A 43 -22.07 31.54 12.12
C ARG A 43 -22.58 30.19 12.55
N THR A 44 -22.14 29.67 13.71
CA THR A 44 -22.59 28.39 14.27
C THR A 44 -24.07 28.47 14.58
N ARG A 45 -24.57 29.54 15.27
CA ARG A 45 -26.03 29.72 15.55
C ARG A 45 -26.85 29.79 14.27
N SER A 46 -26.39 30.59 13.29
CA SER A 46 -27.08 30.70 12.00
C SER A 46 -27.19 29.36 11.26
N LEU A 47 -26.18 28.49 11.41
CA LEU A 47 -26.20 27.14 10.83
C LEU A 47 -27.16 26.24 11.61
N GLU A 48 -27.15 26.25 12.96
CA GLU A 48 -28.05 25.51 13.83
C GLU A 48 -29.50 25.90 13.55
N ASP A 49 -29.80 27.21 13.44
CA ASP A 49 -31.13 27.73 13.09
C ASP A 49 -31.58 27.25 11.70
N ALA A 50 -30.69 27.25 10.73
CA ALA A 50 -30.99 26.79 9.37
C ALA A 50 -31.23 25.27 9.28
N LEU A 51 -30.56 24.48 10.11
CA LEU A 51 -30.70 23.02 10.18
C LEU A 51 -31.85 22.58 11.07
N GLY A 52 -32.30 23.46 11.99
CA GLY A 52 -33.30 23.15 13.01
C GLY A 52 -32.77 22.21 14.11
N HIS A 53 -31.46 22.10 14.27
CA HIS A 53 -30.80 21.22 15.22
C HIS A 53 -29.61 21.91 15.86
N SER A 54 -29.45 21.72 17.19
CA SER A 54 -28.23 22.13 17.89
C SER A 54 -27.08 21.17 17.55
N LEU A 55 -25.94 21.72 17.21
CA LEU A 55 -24.72 20.96 16.93
C LEU A 55 -23.81 20.87 18.15
N PHE A 56 -23.94 21.83 19.07
CA PHE A 56 -23.06 21.96 20.23
C PHE A 56 -23.88 22.18 21.50
N ASP A 57 -23.55 21.41 22.54
CA ASP A 57 -24.03 21.64 23.89
C ASP A 57 -23.12 22.64 24.60
N ARG A 58 -23.71 23.80 24.96
CA ARG A 58 -23.01 24.90 25.64
C ARG A 58 -23.24 24.79 27.15
N THR A 59 -22.58 23.87 27.82
CA THR A 59 -22.57 23.90 29.28
C THR A 59 -21.50 24.91 29.77
N THR A 60 -21.68 25.47 30.97
CA THR A 60 -20.91 26.60 31.49
C THR A 60 -19.39 26.31 31.65
N ARG A 61 -18.90 25.13 31.37
CA ARG A 61 -17.49 24.73 31.56
C ARG A 61 -16.82 24.03 30.38
N GLN A 62 -17.57 23.46 29.46
CA GLN A 62 -17.00 22.69 28.32
C GLN A 62 -17.93 22.73 27.12
N LEU A 63 -17.35 22.84 25.92
CA LEU A 63 -18.04 22.61 24.66
C LEU A 63 -18.13 21.10 24.45
N ARG A 64 -19.33 20.60 24.10
CA ARG A 64 -19.56 19.22 23.71
C ARG A 64 -20.30 19.17 22.38
N LEU A 65 -20.00 18.17 21.57
CA LEU A 65 -20.76 17.90 20.36
C LEU A 65 -22.07 17.18 20.73
N THR A 66 -23.15 17.50 20.01
CA THR A 66 -24.31 16.62 19.94
C THR A 66 -24.03 15.50 18.95
N GLU A 67 -24.85 14.45 18.90
CA GLU A 67 -24.74 13.38 17.91
C GLU A 67 -24.73 13.93 16.47
N ILE A 68 -25.58 14.93 16.17
CA ILE A 68 -25.62 15.61 14.87
C ILE A 68 -24.35 16.44 14.66
N GLY A 69 -23.84 17.08 15.72
CA GLY A 69 -22.61 17.83 15.71
C GLY A 69 -21.41 16.95 15.37
N GLU A 70 -21.29 15.76 15.96
CA GLU A 70 -20.26 14.77 15.65
C GLU A 70 -20.28 14.36 14.18
N ILE A 71 -21.46 14.01 13.65
CA ILE A 71 -21.63 13.62 12.24
C ILE A 71 -21.17 14.74 11.31
N LEU A 72 -21.57 15.99 11.58
CA LEU A 72 -21.27 17.10 10.68
C LEU A 72 -19.83 17.61 10.83
N CYS A 73 -19.25 17.59 12.03
CA CYS A 73 -17.83 17.92 12.21
C CYS A 73 -16.91 16.91 11.52
N HIS A 74 -17.16 15.60 11.67
CA HIS A 74 -16.40 14.57 10.94
C HIS A 74 -16.55 14.68 9.42
N ALA A 75 -17.76 14.93 8.93
CA ALA A 75 -17.96 15.15 7.49
C ALA A 75 -17.22 16.39 6.98
N ALA A 76 -17.12 17.45 7.81
CA ALA A 76 -16.37 18.65 7.49
C ALA A 76 -14.86 18.42 7.50
N GLU A 77 -14.33 17.69 8.49
CA GLU A 77 -12.92 17.26 8.57
C GLU A 77 -12.52 16.45 7.33
N ASP A 78 -13.33 15.47 6.95
CA ASP A 78 -13.12 14.68 5.73
C ASP A 78 -13.10 15.54 4.46
N ALA A 79 -14.03 16.49 4.36
CA ALA A 79 -14.11 17.42 3.22
C ALA A 79 -12.87 18.31 3.14
N MET A 80 -12.42 18.88 4.27
CA MET A 80 -11.22 19.72 4.34
C MET A 80 -9.97 18.94 4.00
N SER A 81 -9.79 17.74 4.53
CA SER A 81 -8.68 16.83 4.20
C SER A 81 -8.61 16.52 2.71
N ARG A 82 -9.77 16.30 2.05
CA ARG A 82 -9.83 16.10 0.60
C ARG A 82 -9.41 17.33 -0.21
N TRP A 83 -9.73 18.53 0.27
CA TRP A 83 -9.28 19.77 -0.36
C TRP A 83 -7.78 19.99 -0.18
N ASP A 84 -7.21 19.71 0.99
CA ASP A 84 -5.77 19.80 1.23
C ASP A 84 -5.00 18.85 0.30
N ILE A 85 -5.47 17.60 0.21
CA ILE A 85 -4.93 16.63 -0.76
C ILE A 85 -5.01 17.15 -2.20
N ALA A 86 -6.10 17.79 -2.60
CA ALA A 86 -6.27 18.31 -3.95
C ALA A 86 -5.35 19.52 -4.22
N LEU A 87 -5.17 20.40 -3.25
CA LEU A 87 -4.25 21.57 -3.33
C LEU A 87 -2.80 21.12 -3.39
N ASP A 88 -2.39 20.19 -2.53
CA ASP A 88 -1.07 19.57 -2.57
C ASP A 88 -0.75 19.01 -3.97
N LYS A 89 -1.74 18.48 -4.66
CA LYS A 89 -1.58 17.96 -6.03
C LYS A 89 -1.46 19.03 -7.08
N LEU A 90 -2.22 20.09 -6.97
CA LEU A 90 -2.07 21.26 -7.83
C LEU A 90 -0.65 21.86 -7.71
N GLU A 91 -0.11 21.91 -6.50
CA GLU A 91 1.26 22.36 -6.26
C GLU A 91 2.29 21.37 -6.81
N ARG A 92 2.09 20.09 -6.61
CA ARG A 92 2.95 19.00 -7.15
C ARG A 92 2.85 18.88 -8.67
N SER A 93 1.69 19.12 -9.28
CA SER A 93 1.53 19.13 -10.74
C SER A 93 2.28 20.27 -11.40
N ARG A 94 2.59 21.33 -10.65
CA ARG A 94 3.47 22.42 -11.09
C ARG A 94 4.96 22.03 -11.04
N SER A 95 5.35 21.07 -10.21
CA SER A 95 6.70 20.47 -10.24
C SER A 95 6.68 19.28 -11.20
N THR A 96 7.04 19.54 -12.43
CA THR A 96 6.70 18.87 -13.69
C THR A 96 7.10 17.37 -13.84
N ASN A 97 7.69 16.67 -12.87
CA ASN A 97 8.22 15.33 -13.11
C ASN A 97 8.03 14.30 -11.97
N LEU A 98 7.40 14.64 -10.85
CA LEU A 98 7.24 13.70 -9.74
C LEU A 98 6.10 12.71 -10.02
N ILE A 99 6.35 11.42 -9.90
CA ILE A 99 5.37 10.34 -10.03
C ILE A 99 5.12 9.74 -8.66
N GLN A 100 3.86 9.78 -8.20
CA GLN A 100 3.44 9.09 -6.98
C GLN A 100 3.14 7.63 -7.30
N LEU A 101 4.02 6.73 -6.87
CA LEU A 101 3.89 5.29 -7.11
C LEU A 101 3.53 4.56 -5.83
N SER A 102 2.36 3.93 -5.80
CA SER A 102 1.89 3.10 -4.69
C SER A 102 2.22 1.63 -4.94
N LEU A 103 2.69 0.93 -3.89
CA LEU A 103 2.96 -0.51 -3.97
C LEU A 103 3.00 -1.15 -2.57
N PRO A 104 2.89 -2.51 -2.48
CA PRO A 104 3.04 -3.21 -1.20
C PRO A 104 4.41 -2.98 -0.58
N SER A 105 4.47 -2.94 0.76
CA SER A 105 5.68 -2.69 1.53
C SER A 105 6.83 -3.64 1.19
N SER A 106 6.53 -4.93 1.07
CA SER A 106 7.52 -5.96 0.74
C SER A 106 8.17 -5.71 -0.63
N LEU A 107 7.38 -5.31 -1.63
CA LEU A 107 7.89 -5.00 -2.96
C LEU A 107 8.72 -3.71 -2.96
N ALA A 108 8.27 -2.70 -2.20
CA ALA A 108 9.03 -1.46 -2.03
C ALA A 108 10.42 -1.74 -1.43
N MET A 109 10.47 -2.43 -0.29
CA MET A 109 11.72 -2.67 0.44
C MET A 109 12.68 -3.60 -0.29
N LYS A 110 12.18 -4.69 -0.85
CA LYS A 110 13.02 -5.77 -1.36
C LYS A 110 13.44 -5.58 -2.81
N TRP A 111 12.69 -4.80 -3.59
CA TRP A 111 12.95 -4.67 -5.02
C TRP A 111 13.03 -3.22 -5.51
N LEU A 112 12.01 -2.38 -5.24
CA LEU A 112 11.93 -1.06 -5.86
C LEU A 112 12.98 -0.07 -5.29
N ILE A 113 13.13 -0.01 -3.96
CA ILE A 113 14.09 0.90 -3.32
C ILE A 113 15.53 0.61 -3.79
N PRO A 114 16.00 -0.66 -3.85
CA PRO A 114 17.29 -0.96 -4.45
C PRO A 114 17.44 -0.54 -5.92
N ALA A 115 16.34 -0.48 -6.69
CA ALA A 115 16.35 -0.08 -8.09
C ALA A 115 16.27 1.45 -8.33
N LEU A 116 15.93 2.25 -7.30
CA LEU A 116 15.76 3.72 -7.44
C LEU A 116 16.98 4.47 -8.01
N PRO A 117 18.23 4.11 -7.70
CA PRO A 117 19.40 4.75 -8.34
C PRO A 117 19.33 4.70 -9.86
N ASN A 118 18.82 3.60 -10.45
CA ASN A 118 18.65 3.47 -11.89
C ASN A 118 17.52 4.37 -12.44
N ALA A 119 16.45 4.62 -11.63
CA ALA A 119 15.39 5.56 -11.97
C ALA A 119 15.92 7.00 -12.06
N GLN A 120 16.73 7.38 -11.10
CA GLN A 120 17.37 8.71 -11.05
C GLN A 120 18.30 8.93 -12.25
N ALA A 121 19.07 7.93 -12.65
CA ALA A 121 19.91 7.99 -13.84
C ALA A 121 19.09 8.19 -15.15
N LYS A 122 17.80 7.86 -15.14
CA LYS A 122 16.85 8.11 -16.23
C LYS A 122 15.97 9.35 -16.01
N GLU A 123 16.33 10.21 -15.07
CA GLU A 123 15.60 11.42 -14.71
C GLU A 123 14.12 11.16 -14.34
N LEU A 124 13.84 10.00 -13.73
CA LEU A 124 12.55 9.66 -13.18
C LEU A 124 12.52 10.04 -11.69
N ASN A 125 11.69 11.00 -11.35
CA ASN A 125 11.43 11.38 -9.97
C ASN A 125 10.22 10.58 -9.45
N ILE A 126 10.45 9.66 -8.51
CA ILE A 126 9.43 8.79 -7.97
C ILE A 126 9.31 9.04 -6.47
N SER A 127 8.08 9.32 -6.03
CA SER A 127 7.68 9.29 -4.62
C SER A 127 6.97 7.96 -4.35
N ILE A 128 7.41 7.24 -3.33
CA ILE A 128 6.88 5.92 -2.98
C ILE A 128 5.86 6.07 -1.87
N GLY A 129 4.63 5.61 -2.14
CA GLY A 129 3.59 5.39 -1.15
C GLY A 129 3.44 3.90 -0.88
N VAL A 130 3.47 3.50 0.40
CA VAL A 130 3.23 2.11 0.78
C VAL A 130 1.77 1.94 1.14
N GLU A 131 1.05 1.22 0.29
CA GLU A 131 -0.36 0.92 0.46
C GLU A 131 -0.64 -0.54 0.13
N GLU A 132 -1.27 -1.23 1.08
CA GLU A 132 -1.63 -2.64 0.93
C GLU A 132 -3.03 -2.82 0.32
N ASN A 133 -3.87 -1.80 0.44
CA ASN A 133 -5.23 -1.78 -0.10
C ASN A 133 -5.27 -1.28 -1.55
N ILE A 134 -6.42 -1.44 -2.19
CA ILE A 134 -6.66 -0.91 -3.53
C ILE A 134 -6.66 0.62 -3.44
N VAL A 135 -5.72 1.25 -4.16
CA VAL A 135 -5.63 2.72 -4.27
C VAL A 135 -6.86 3.26 -5.00
N ASN A 136 -7.47 4.28 -4.44
CA ASN A 136 -8.52 5.01 -5.12
C ASN A 136 -7.91 6.07 -6.05
N PHE A 137 -7.69 5.71 -7.32
CA PHE A 137 -7.16 6.64 -8.32
C PHE A 137 -8.08 7.83 -8.61
N GLN A 138 -9.39 7.72 -8.33
CA GLN A 138 -10.33 8.84 -8.45
C GLN A 138 -10.12 9.86 -7.31
N ALA A 139 -9.75 9.40 -6.13
CA ALA A 139 -9.31 10.26 -5.04
C ALA A 139 -7.87 10.76 -5.24
N ASN A 140 -7.23 10.33 -6.33
CA ASN A 140 -5.85 10.68 -6.68
C ASN A 140 -4.80 10.39 -5.59
N GLU A 141 -4.92 9.33 -4.84
CA GLU A 141 -3.96 8.91 -3.81
C GLU A 141 -2.60 8.54 -4.39
N ALA A 142 -2.56 8.16 -5.68
CA ALA A 142 -1.33 7.91 -6.44
C ALA A 142 -1.55 8.17 -7.94
N ASP A 143 -0.48 8.42 -8.69
CA ASP A 143 -0.50 8.48 -10.17
C ASP A 143 -0.60 7.07 -10.76
N ALA A 144 0.15 6.12 -10.20
CA ALA A 144 0.17 4.72 -10.59
C ALA A 144 0.40 3.81 -9.38
N ALA A 145 0.10 2.53 -9.52
CA ALA A 145 0.39 1.55 -8.50
C ALA A 145 0.94 0.24 -9.09
N ILE A 146 1.84 -0.43 -8.36
CA ILE A 146 2.20 -1.81 -8.67
C ILE A 146 1.35 -2.72 -7.79
N ARG A 147 0.67 -3.68 -8.40
CA ARG A 147 -0.20 -4.64 -7.71
C ARG A 147 0.18 -6.06 -8.09
N PHE A 148 0.01 -6.97 -7.13
CA PHE A 148 0.21 -8.39 -7.30
C PHE A 148 -1.15 -9.10 -7.38
N GLY A 149 -1.34 -9.94 -8.40
CA GLY A 149 -2.62 -10.64 -8.60
C GLY A 149 -2.78 -11.22 -10.00
N GLN A 150 -3.98 -11.70 -10.28
CA GLN A 150 -4.29 -12.36 -11.56
C GLN A 150 -4.73 -11.39 -12.67
N GLY A 151 -4.76 -10.08 -12.44
CA GLY A 151 -5.10 -9.05 -13.42
C GLY A 151 -5.72 -9.53 -14.78
N PRO A 152 -6.16 -8.65 -15.63
CA PRO A 152 -6.17 -7.19 -15.47
C PRO A 152 -7.18 -6.72 -14.41
N PHE A 153 -6.95 -5.55 -13.83
CA PHE A 153 -7.78 -4.99 -12.77
C PHE A 153 -8.94 -4.18 -13.38
N PRO A 154 -10.20 -4.53 -13.11
CA PRO A 154 -11.36 -3.86 -13.71
C PRO A 154 -11.40 -2.36 -13.42
N GLY A 155 -11.74 -1.56 -14.46
CA GLY A 155 -11.85 -0.11 -14.35
C GLY A 155 -10.52 0.65 -14.34
N LEU A 156 -9.37 -0.03 -14.43
CA LEU A 156 -8.05 0.56 -14.46
C LEU A 156 -7.30 0.21 -15.75
N HIS A 157 -6.47 1.13 -16.22
CA HIS A 157 -5.44 0.76 -17.19
C HIS A 157 -4.45 -0.18 -16.52
N SER A 158 -4.26 -1.37 -17.07
CA SER A 158 -3.45 -2.44 -16.48
C SER A 158 -2.37 -2.89 -17.46
N THR A 159 -1.11 -2.70 -17.09
CA THR A 159 0.04 -3.20 -17.84
C THR A 159 0.71 -4.33 -17.09
N HIS A 160 0.78 -5.51 -17.69
CA HIS A 160 1.50 -6.64 -17.13
C HIS A 160 3.01 -6.35 -17.13
N LEU A 161 3.64 -6.45 -15.95
CA LEU A 161 5.08 -6.25 -15.78
C LEU A 161 5.82 -7.59 -15.83
N SER A 162 5.37 -8.59 -15.05
CA SER A 162 6.00 -9.91 -14.99
C SER A 162 5.07 -10.96 -14.40
N HIS A 163 5.23 -12.18 -14.86
CA HIS A 163 4.82 -13.35 -14.08
C HIS A 163 5.64 -13.46 -12.80
N SER A 164 5.15 -14.23 -11.85
CA SER A 164 5.87 -14.51 -10.61
C SER A 164 6.15 -16.00 -10.48
N TRP A 165 7.25 -16.32 -9.84
CA TRP A 165 7.60 -17.67 -9.42
C TRP A 165 7.80 -17.66 -7.92
N ILE A 166 7.50 -18.78 -7.29
CA ILE A 166 7.77 -19.03 -5.88
C ILE A 166 8.78 -20.14 -5.74
N GLN A 167 9.66 -19.98 -4.77
CA GLN A 167 10.66 -20.96 -4.42
C GLN A 167 10.96 -20.89 -2.92
N PRO A 168 11.15 -22.03 -2.24
CA PRO A 168 11.64 -22.03 -0.87
C PRO A 168 12.99 -21.38 -0.78
N VAL A 169 13.19 -20.58 0.26
CA VAL A 169 14.47 -19.91 0.56
C VAL A 169 14.85 -20.12 2.01
N VAL A 170 16.17 -20.16 2.25
CA VAL A 170 16.74 -20.42 3.57
C VAL A 170 18.03 -19.64 3.73
N SER A 171 18.39 -19.25 4.95
CA SER A 171 19.68 -18.64 5.26
C SER A 171 20.73 -19.69 5.59
N SER A 172 22.00 -19.33 5.39
CA SER A 172 23.13 -20.17 5.82
C SER A 172 23.16 -20.38 7.33
N ILE A 173 22.61 -19.43 8.12
CA ILE A 173 22.47 -19.53 9.58
C ILE A 173 21.58 -20.72 9.95
N TYR A 174 20.42 -20.85 9.30
CA TYR A 174 19.51 -21.98 9.57
C TYR A 174 20.06 -23.30 9.03
N LEU A 175 20.72 -23.28 7.89
CA LEU A 175 21.28 -24.49 7.28
C LEU A 175 22.36 -25.13 8.18
N GLY A 176 23.25 -24.33 8.75
CA GLY A 176 24.46 -24.87 9.38
C GLY A 176 25.21 -25.77 8.38
N ASP A 177 25.49 -27.01 8.81
CA ASP A 177 26.17 -28.04 8.00
C ASP A 177 25.20 -28.87 7.11
N ARG A 178 23.89 -28.56 7.12
CA ARG A 178 22.89 -29.30 6.33
C ARG A 178 22.98 -28.97 4.85
N ALA A 179 22.67 -29.95 4.01
CA ALA A 179 22.59 -29.73 2.56
C ALA A 179 21.49 -28.73 2.19
N CYS A 180 21.79 -27.86 1.22
CA CYS A 180 20.83 -26.91 0.66
C CYS A 180 20.13 -27.53 -0.55
N ASP A 181 19.31 -28.55 -0.34
CA ASP A 181 18.61 -29.27 -1.39
C ASP A 181 17.16 -29.63 -0.97
N ALA A 182 16.44 -30.33 -1.83
CA ALA A 182 15.04 -30.71 -1.61
C ALA A 182 14.83 -31.61 -0.38
N THR A 183 15.86 -32.30 0.14
CA THR A 183 15.75 -33.13 1.33
C THR A 183 15.45 -32.31 2.58
N LEU A 184 15.89 -31.04 2.61
CA LEU A 184 15.55 -30.11 3.66
C LEU A 184 14.03 -29.94 3.80
N LEU A 185 13.29 -29.88 2.69
CA LEU A 185 11.83 -29.71 2.71
C LEU A 185 11.08 -30.98 3.15
N ALA A 186 11.73 -32.13 3.05
CA ALA A 186 11.17 -33.42 3.48
C ALA A 186 11.48 -33.74 4.96
N ASN A 187 12.45 -33.05 5.56
CA ASN A 187 12.86 -33.29 6.94
C ASN A 187 11.75 -32.83 7.92
N PRO A 188 11.28 -33.69 8.84
CA PRO A 188 10.25 -33.36 9.83
C PRO A 188 10.68 -32.20 10.79
N GLU A 189 11.97 -32.05 11.03
CA GLU A 189 12.53 -31.02 11.91
C GLU A 189 12.61 -29.63 11.23
N THR A 190 12.23 -29.52 9.95
CA THR A 190 12.28 -28.25 9.23
C THR A 190 11.18 -27.32 9.70
N THR A 191 11.58 -26.14 10.18
CA THR A 191 10.68 -25.06 10.54
C THR A 191 10.24 -24.31 9.29
N PHE A 192 8.94 -24.25 9.03
CA PHE A 192 8.35 -23.56 7.88
C PHE A 192 7.73 -22.24 8.31
N LEU A 193 8.00 -21.17 7.56
CA LEU A 193 7.48 -19.83 7.74
C LEU A 193 6.54 -19.48 6.58
N ALA A 194 5.44 -18.78 6.86
CA ALA A 194 4.45 -18.37 5.85
C ALA A 194 4.12 -16.89 5.94
N ASP A 195 3.76 -16.32 4.80
CA ASP A 195 3.14 -15.01 4.69
C ASP A 195 1.61 -15.20 4.67
N ARG A 196 0.95 -14.73 5.73
CA ARG A 196 -0.51 -14.90 5.89
C ARG A 196 -1.32 -14.18 4.80
N ARG A 197 -0.82 -13.08 4.25
CA ARG A 197 -1.50 -12.36 3.18
C ARG A 197 -1.58 -13.15 1.90
N GLY A 198 -0.50 -13.81 1.51
CA GLY A 198 -0.48 -14.64 0.33
C GLY A 198 -1.50 -15.77 0.35
N GLU A 199 -1.89 -16.22 1.54
CA GLU A 199 -2.90 -17.27 1.73
C GLU A 199 -4.34 -16.72 1.66
N ILE A 200 -4.55 -15.43 1.95
CA ILE A 200 -5.89 -14.79 2.05
C ILE A 200 -6.32 -14.13 0.73
N ASP A 201 -5.38 -13.58 -0.04
CA ASP A 201 -5.65 -12.70 -1.18
C ASP A 201 -5.90 -13.43 -2.51
N ALA A 202 -6.12 -14.74 -2.48
CA ALA A 202 -6.34 -15.61 -3.65
C ALA A 202 -5.21 -15.55 -4.71
N THR A 203 -4.00 -15.21 -4.32
CA THR A 203 -2.86 -15.09 -5.25
C THR A 203 -2.12 -16.41 -5.50
N ASP A 204 -2.54 -17.51 -4.95
CA ASP A 204 -1.86 -18.82 -4.96
C ASP A 204 -0.50 -18.83 -4.23
N PHE A 205 -0.22 -17.83 -3.42
CA PHE A 205 1.01 -17.75 -2.65
C PHE A 205 0.86 -18.54 -1.34
N SER A 206 1.02 -19.86 -1.41
CA SER A 206 0.93 -20.73 -0.25
C SER A 206 1.87 -21.95 -0.39
N TRP A 207 2.21 -22.55 0.75
CA TRP A 207 2.95 -23.81 0.78
C TRP A 207 2.16 -24.95 0.14
N ASP A 208 0.82 -24.98 0.29
CA ASP A 208 -0.04 -26.00 -0.33
C ASP A 208 0.02 -25.91 -1.85
N TYR A 209 -0.03 -24.70 -2.41
CA TYR A 209 0.16 -24.48 -3.84
C TYR A 209 1.53 -24.96 -4.30
N TYR A 210 2.60 -24.59 -3.56
CA TYR A 210 3.95 -25.03 -3.88
C TYR A 210 4.07 -26.55 -3.89
N PHE A 211 3.70 -27.23 -2.80
CA PHE A 211 3.81 -28.69 -2.69
C PHE A 211 2.96 -29.42 -3.72
N SER A 212 1.74 -28.97 -3.99
CA SER A 212 0.88 -29.54 -5.02
C SER A 212 1.51 -29.47 -6.41
N ASN A 213 2.18 -28.37 -6.75
CA ASN A 213 2.81 -28.19 -8.07
C ASN A 213 4.10 -28.98 -8.26
N ILE A 214 4.78 -29.37 -7.18
CA ILE A 214 5.96 -30.26 -7.26
C ILE A 214 5.65 -31.73 -7.03
N GLY A 215 4.34 -32.07 -6.90
CA GLY A 215 3.89 -33.44 -6.65
C GLY A 215 4.20 -34.01 -5.26
N ALA A 216 4.46 -33.12 -4.28
CA ALA A 216 4.83 -33.48 -2.90
C ALA A 216 3.71 -33.06 -1.92
N VAL A 217 2.49 -33.50 -2.16
CA VAL A 217 1.35 -33.19 -1.29
C VAL A 217 1.64 -33.64 0.14
N LYS A 218 1.50 -32.73 1.09
CA LYS A 218 1.65 -33.01 2.52
C LYS A 218 0.30 -32.82 3.20
N ASP A 219 -0.41 -33.91 3.43
CA ASP A 219 -1.71 -33.89 4.12
C ASP A 219 -1.57 -33.28 5.52
N GLY A 220 -2.42 -32.30 5.82
CA GLY A 220 -2.43 -31.62 7.12
C GLY A 220 -1.23 -30.73 7.38
N PHE A 221 -0.45 -30.35 6.35
CA PHE A 221 0.67 -29.43 6.50
C PHE A 221 0.24 -28.08 7.06
N LYS A 222 0.97 -27.59 8.05
CA LYS A 222 0.80 -26.24 8.61
C LYS A 222 2.17 -25.60 8.84
N PRO A 223 2.37 -24.36 8.38
CA PRO A 223 3.55 -23.60 8.74
C PRO A 223 3.65 -23.41 10.26
N HIS A 224 4.87 -23.35 10.78
CA HIS A 224 5.11 -23.18 12.22
C HIS A 224 4.87 -21.71 12.64
N TYR A 225 5.17 -20.77 11.77
CA TYR A 225 5.01 -19.34 12.02
C TYR A 225 4.34 -18.64 10.83
N HIS A 226 3.50 -17.66 11.14
CA HIS A 226 2.82 -16.82 10.16
C HIS A 226 3.17 -15.35 10.39
N PHE A 227 3.43 -14.66 9.31
CA PHE A 227 3.71 -13.23 9.27
C PHE A 227 2.67 -12.51 8.43
N ASP A 228 2.35 -11.28 8.78
CA ASP A 228 1.35 -10.51 8.05
C ASP A 228 1.87 -9.94 6.72
N ARG A 229 3.21 -9.93 6.53
CA ARG A 229 3.89 -9.40 5.35
C ARG A 229 5.09 -10.24 4.98
N ALA A 230 5.33 -10.35 3.66
CA ALA A 230 6.45 -11.13 3.11
C ALA A 230 7.83 -10.61 3.55
N ASP A 231 8.00 -9.28 3.67
CA ASP A 231 9.28 -8.70 4.12
C ASP A 231 9.63 -9.10 5.55
N LEU A 232 8.64 -9.19 6.46
CA LEU A 232 8.85 -9.67 7.83
C LEU A 232 9.22 -11.16 7.85
N MET A 233 8.50 -11.97 7.06
CA MET A 233 8.78 -13.39 6.93
C MET A 233 10.19 -13.61 6.37
N LEU A 234 10.58 -12.92 5.30
CA LEU A 234 11.92 -13.02 4.72
C LEU A 234 13.02 -12.57 5.68
N GLN A 235 12.75 -11.53 6.49
CA GLN A 235 13.69 -11.10 7.53
C GLN A 235 13.89 -12.20 8.60
N ALA A 236 12.83 -12.90 8.98
CA ALA A 236 12.91 -14.04 9.89
C ALA A 236 13.71 -15.21 9.29
N VAL A 237 13.55 -15.47 7.98
CA VAL A 237 14.38 -16.48 7.25
C VAL A 237 15.86 -16.08 7.27
N ILE A 238 16.19 -14.82 6.95
CA ILE A 238 17.54 -14.29 7.00
C ILE A 238 18.12 -14.46 8.41
N GLY A 239 17.32 -14.20 9.45
CA GLY A 239 17.70 -14.38 10.85
C GLY A 239 17.84 -15.84 11.31
N GLY A 240 17.61 -16.83 10.44
CA GLY A 240 17.82 -18.24 10.75
C GLY A 240 16.65 -18.92 11.46
N MET A 241 15.40 -18.39 11.38
CA MET A 241 14.24 -19.02 12.02
C MET A 241 13.76 -20.28 11.29
N GLY A 242 14.02 -20.42 9.97
CA GLY A 242 13.49 -21.53 9.20
C GLY A 242 13.55 -21.32 7.70
N VAL A 243 12.69 -22.05 6.99
CA VAL A 243 12.53 -22.00 5.53
C VAL A 243 11.27 -21.19 5.22
N GLY A 244 11.38 -20.17 4.38
CA GLY A 244 10.27 -19.36 3.90
C GLY A 244 10.00 -19.59 2.42
N LEU A 245 8.79 -19.26 1.96
CA LEU A 245 8.44 -19.28 0.55
C LEU A 245 8.64 -17.90 -0.07
N GLY A 246 9.59 -17.76 -0.99
CA GLY A 246 9.96 -16.48 -1.59
C GLY A 246 9.38 -16.29 -2.99
N ARG A 247 8.92 -15.06 -3.31
CA ARG A 247 8.61 -14.65 -4.68
C ARG A 247 9.84 -14.05 -5.33
N THR A 248 10.10 -14.34 -6.59
CA THR A 248 11.31 -13.95 -7.32
C THR A 248 11.75 -12.50 -7.07
N LEU A 249 10.87 -11.51 -7.31
CA LEU A 249 11.24 -10.10 -7.13
C LEU A 249 11.57 -9.72 -5.68
N LEU A 250 11.12 -10.50 -4.70
CA LEU A 250 11.34 -10.20 -3.28
C LEU A 250 12.62 -10.83 -2.73
N VAL A 251 13.13 -11.88 -3.36
CA VAL A 251 14.24 -12.66 -2.81
C VAL A 251 15.54 -12.55 -3.61
N GLU A 252 15.46 -12.13 -4.87
CA GLU A 252 16.62 -12.15 -5.78
C GLU A 252 17.78 -11.32 -5.24
N GLY A 253 17.49 -10.12 -4.71
CA GLY A 253 18.54 -9.28 -4.11
C GLY A 253 19.20 -9.92 -2.88
N ASP A 254 18.42 -10.61 -2.04
CA ASP A 254 18.96 -11.31 -0.87
C ASP A 254 19.74 -12.58 -1.26
N VAL A 255 19.36 -13.24 -2.37
CA VAL A 255 20.09 -14.40 -2.93
C VAL A 255 21.40 -13.93 -3.55
N GLU A 256 21.38 -12.86 -4.35
CA GLU A 256 22.58 -12.26 -4.95
C GLU A 256 23.58 -11.79 -3.87
N ALA A 257 23.06 -11.21 -2.77
CA ALA A 257 23.86 -10.79 -1.63
C ALA A 257 24.36 -11.95 -0.74
N GLY A 258 23.91 -13.19 -0.98
CA GLY A 258 24.27 -14.38 -0.21
C GLY A 258 23.58 -14.52 1.14
N TYR A 259 22.58 -13.65 1.46
CA TYR A 259 21.78 -13.77 2.69
C TYR A 259 20.84 -14.96 2.65
N LEU A 260 20.33 -15.27 1.46
CA LEU A 260 19.42 -16.38 1.22
C LEU A 260 20.01 -17.34 0.16
N LYS A 261 19.59 -18.59 0.26
CA LYS A 261 19.82 -19.64 -0.76
C LYS A 261 18.47 -20.20 -1.16
N ALA A 262 18.27 -20.39 -2.46
CA ALA A 262 17.10 -21.07 -2.99
C ALA A 262 17.19 -22.58 -2.76
N VAL A 263 16.06 -23.21 -2.44
CA VAL A 263 15.94 -24.65 -2.16
C VAL A 263 14.88 -25.26 -3.06
N GLY A 264 15.18 -26.41 -3.65
CA GLY A 264 14.23 -27.13 -4.48
C GLY A 264 13.87 -26.42 -5.78
N THR A 265 12.73 -26.79 -6.37
CA THR A 265 12.28 -26.30 -7.68
C THR A 265 11.51 -25.00 -7.57
N SER A 266 11.72 -24.09 -8.52
CA SER A 266 10.90 -22.89 -8.67
C SER A 266 9.55 -23.24 -9.34
N VAL A 267 8.44 -22.74 -8.78
CA VAL A 267 7.08 -22.97 -9.27
C VAL A 267 6.48 -21.67 -9.80
N ARG A 268 5.93 -21.71 -11.02
CA ARG A 268 5.26 -20.57 -11.62
C ARG A 268 3.89 -20.35 -10.98
N MET A 269 3.60 -19.10 -10.64
CA MET A 269 2.28 -18.68 -10.16
C MET A 269 1.36 -18.27 -11.31
N ARG A 270 0.05 -18.34 -11.07
CA ARG A 270 -0.96 -17.73 -11.94
C ARG A 270 -0.97 -16.20 -11.80
N SER A 271 -0.67 -15.73 -10.61
CA SER A 271 -0.55 -14.30 -10.29
C SER A 271 0.77 -13.71 -10.78
N GLY A 272 0.76 -12.41 -11.06
CA GLY A 272 1.92 -11.65 -11.50
C GLY A 272 1.90 -10.22 -11.00
N TYR A 273 2.89 -9.44 -11.42
CA TYR A 273 2.99 -8.03 -11.09
C TYR A 273 2.42 -7.18 -12.23
N TRP A 274 1.63 -6.17 -11.85
CA TRP A 274 0.92 -5.30 -12.76
C TRP A 274 1.15 -3.84 -12.38
N LEU A 275 1.43 -3.00 -13.38
CA LEU A 275 1.36 -1.55 -13.23
C LEU A 275 -0.06 -1.12 -13.60
N VAL A 276 -0.74 -0.46 -12.66
CA VAL A 276 -2.12 -0.01 -12.80
C VAL A 276 -2.23 1.49 -12.56
N CYS A 277 -3.10 2.16 -13.28
CA CYS A 277 -3.36 3.60 -13.13
C CYS A 277 -4.72 3.99 -13.73
N SER A 278 -5.08 5.28 -13.65
CA SER A 278 -6.21 5.82 -14.39
C SER A 278 -5.91 5.87 -15.90
N SER A 279 -6.94 5.82 -16.74
CA SER A 279 -6.78 5.95 -18.20
C SER A 279 -6.14 7.28 -18.59
N SER A 280 -6.46 8.36 -17.89
CA SER A 280 -5.87 9.68 -18.13
C SER A 280 -4.37 9.76 -17.87
N PHE A 281 -3.88 9.07 -16.82
CA PHE A 281 -2.45 8.99 -16.56
C PHE A 281 -1.72 8.10 -17.57
N ALA A 282 -2.38 7.02 -18.04
CA ALA A 282 -1.84 6.10 -19.02
C ALA A 282 -1.51 6.77 -20.38
N GLU A 283 -2.17 7.89 -20.70
CA GLU A 283 -1.94 8.67 -21.94
C GLU A 283 -0.76 9.66 -21.82
N THR A 284 -0.09 9.72 -20.67
CA THR A 284 1.00 10.67 -20.41
C THR A 284 2.38 10.08 -20.74
N ASN A 285 3.32 10.92 -21.17
CA ASN A 285 4.74 10.55 -21.30
C ASN A 285 5.37 10.10 -19.97
N ARG A 286 4.87 10.60 -18.82
CA ARG A 286 5.30 10.17 -17.48
C ARG A 286 5.01 8.69 -17.25
N PHE A 287 3.83 8.21 -17.67
CA PHE A 287 3.48 6.80 -17.60
C PHE A 287 4.38 5.94 -18.50
N GLU A 288 4.60 6.36 -19.75
CA GLU A 288 5.44 5.60 -20.68
C GLU A 288 6.86 5.41 -20.14
N ARG A 289 7.49 6.47 -19.63
CA ARG A 289 8.82 6.41 -19.04
C ARG A 289 8.85 5.52 -17.79
N LEU A 290 7.85 5.63 -16.91
CA LEU A 290 7.72 4.78 -15.73
C LEU A 290 7.58 3.29 -16.12
N ARG A 291 6.66 3.00 -17.05
CA ARG A 291 6.40 1.65 -17.55
C ARG A 291 7.66 0.99 -18.11
N ASP A 292 8.36 1.72 -18.97
CA ASP A 292 9.53 1.18 -19.67
C ASP A 292 10.70 0.96 -18.71
N TRP A 293 10.89 1.85 -17.75
CA TRP A 293 11.86 1.64 -16.68
C TRP A 293 11.51 0.42 -15.83
N LEU A 294 10.27 0.33 -15.31
CA LEU A 294 9.84 -0.81 -14.49
C LEU A 294 9.98 -2.15 -15.24
N LYS A 295 9.62 -2.20 -16.52
CA LYS A 295 9.81 -3.40 -17.34
C LYS A 295 11.27 -3.79 -17.47
N SER A 296 12.17 -2.84 -17.67
CA SER A 296 13.61 -3.06 -17.72
C SER A 296 14.15 -3.63 -16.41
N GLU A 297 13.78 -3.04 -15.26
CA GLU A 297 14.22 -3.49 -13.93
C GLU A 297 13.70 -4.90 -13.62
N VAL A 298 12.42 -5.17 -13.91
CA VAL A 298 11.83 -6.51 -13.74
C VAL A 298 12.55 -7.55 -14.59
N GLN A 299 12.82 -7.24 -15.87
CA GLN A 299 13.54 -8.15 -16.77
C GLN A 299 14.94 -8.47 -16.25
N THR A 300 15.67 -7.46 -15.77
CA THR A 300 17.01 -7.63 -15.20
C THR A 300 16.95 -8.58 -13.98
N THR A 301 16.00 -8.37 -13.07
CA THR A 301 15.84 -9.21 -11.88
C THR A 301 15.48 -10.66 -12.25
N VAL A 302 14.52 -10.85 -13.17
CA VAL A 302 14.08 -12.20 -13.59
C VAL A 302 15.19 -12.94 -14.38
N GLN A 303 16.02 -12.24 -15.14
CA GLN A 303 17.14 -12.86 -15.85
C GLN A 303 18.22 -13.35 -14.88
N LYS A 304 18.55 -12.58 -13.84
CA LYS A 304 19.47 -12.98 -12.77
C LYS A 304 19.01 -14.27 -12.08
N SER A 305 17.73 -14.31 -11.70
CA SER A 305 17.11 -15.49 -11.08
C SER A 305 17.23 -16.77 -11.92
N LYS A 306 17.18 -16.66 -13.24
CA LYS A 306 17.35 -17.82 -14.15
C LYS A 306 18.80 -18.22 -14.36
N GLY A 307 19.73 -17.29 -14.24
CA GLY A 307 21.18 -17.53 -14.38
C GLY A 307 21.85 -18.11 -13.13
N GLY A 308 21.22 -17.94 -11.96
CA GLY A 308 21.72 -18.49 -10.70
C GLY A 308 21.30 -19.94 -10.41
N SER A 309 20.52 -20.57 -11.30
CA SER A 309 20.08 -21.97 -11.18
C SER A 309 20.95 -22.89 -12.05
N ILE A 310 22.27 -22.86 -11.82
CA ILE A 310 23.25 -23.86 -12.38
C ILE A 310 23.94 -24.53 -11.21
#